data_fb95ed9951b8488f8587d37492a687bb
#
_entry.id   fb95ed9951b8488f8587d37492a687bb
#
_cell.length_a   1.000
_cell.length_b   1.000
_cell.length_c   1.000
_cell.angle_alpha   90.00
_cell.angle_beta   90.00
_cell.angle_gamma   90.00
#
_symmetry.space_group_name_H-M   'P 1'
#
loop_
_entity.id
_entity.type
_entity.pdbx_description
1 polymer ?
#
loop_
_entity_poly.entity_id
_entity_poly.type
_entity_poly.pdbx_seq_one_letter_code
_entity_poly.pdbx_strand_id
1 'polypeptide(L)'
;MRPFRLSVTAVVAALVACTSVANAQSPAPAYLYVWSGTADTSQHAAFMAAFDLRPGTATTGKIVKVVYAGPGNGPHHTEHQLEADGVLFANDFGSGTTFRFDLATPGDPKLLGSFTTAGPYAYPHSFVRLANGDRLATYQKKIDGSEPGGLVELKPDGTALRWASAAPANGDSTQLVPYSLDVLATMDRVVSTSTSMTEITGVHVQVWQLSDLKLLQTIEVPIAGEHALHASHDADHHMLPGEPRTLADGKTVMFGTFTCGLYRVTDVATAPKVDFVYSFPGKWCAVPVVVGKYWVWTVPELRSVVALDVSNPAKPKEVSRLMLGESMEPHWMAKDESGTRLVVNTGGHGGDARMYLLRINPKTVALSRDPKTPVLEMGMVEVPGIGDMVPRPHGAVFGN
;
A
#
# COMPACT_ATOMS: atom_id res chain seq x y z
N MET A 1 57.41 18.13 -66.03
CA MET A 1 56.37 17.09 -65.86
C MET A 1 56.38 16.58 -64.42
N ARG A 2 55.42 16.94 -63.68
CA ARG A 2 55.23 16.46 -62.26
C ARG A 2 53.99 15.54 -62.23
N PRO A 3 54.07 14.36 -61.66
CA PRO A 3 52.89 13.49 -61.57
C PRO A 3 51.92 13.89 -60.48
N PHE A 4 50.67 13.91 -60.83
CA PHE A 4 49.53 14.07 -59.93
C PHE A 4 49.33 12.82 -59.09
N ARG A 5 49.28 12.95 -57.75
CA ARG A 5 48.90 11.87 -56.84
C ARG A 5 47.39 12.05 -56.51
N LEU A 6 46.59 11.08 -56.91
CA LEU A 6 45.22 10.94 -56.45
C LEU A 6 45.21 10.33 -55.01
N SER A 7 44.69 11.06 -54.09
CA SER A 7 44.34 10.52 -52.73
C SER A 7 42.93 9.96 -52.77
N VAL A 8 42.81 8.67 -52.54
CA VAL A 8 41.50 8.01 -52.35
C VAL A 8 41.16 8.08 -50.85
N THR A 9 40.11 8.86 -50.52
CA THR A 9 39.59 8.92 -49.15
C THR A 9 38.53 7.81 -48.99
N ALA A 10 38.85 6.79 -48.21
CA ALA A 10 37.92 5.75 -47.86
C ALA A 10 36.97 6.28 -46.77
N VAL A 11 35.68 6.38 -47.08
CA VAL A 11 34.60 6.67 -46.12
C VAL A 11 34.20 5.36 -45.45
N VAL A 12 34.55 5.18 -44.18
CA VAL A 12 34.06 4.07 -43.34
C VAL A 12 32.69 4.47 -42.82
N ALA A 13 31.63 3.88 -43.34
CA ALA A 13 30.28 4.00 -42.79
C ALA A 13 30.16 3.08 -41.57
N ALA A 14 30.15 3.64 -40.37
CA ALA A 14 29.84 2.92 -39.15
C ALA A 14 28.32 2.65 -39.08
N LEU A 15 27.90 1.41 -39.29
CA LEU A 15 26.57 0.93 -39.00
C LEU A 15 26.38 0.87 -37.45
N VAL A 16 25.68 1.84 -36.92
CA VAL A 16 25.18 1.75 -35.53
C VAL A 16 23.97 0.81 -35.55
N ALA A 17 24.19 -0.44 -35.13
CA ALA A 17 23.10 -1.36 -34.87
C ALA A 17 22.38 -0.90 -33.58
N CYS A 18 21.26 -0.21 -33.72
CA CYS A 18 20.31 0.00 -32.61
C CYS A 18 19.70 -1.35 -32.23
N THR A 19 20.31 -2.04 -31.27
CA THR A 19 19.62 -3.13 -30.58
C THR A 19 18.52 -2.52 -29.75
N SER A 20 17.28 -2.62 -30.24
CA SER A 20 16.09 -2.40 -29.41
C SER A 20 16.13 -3.42 -28.28
N VAL A 21 16.45 -2.96 -27.07
CA VAL A 21 16.21 -3.74 -25.85
C VAL A 21 14.70 -3.88 -25.78
N ALA A 22 14.18 -5.03 -26.20
CA ALA A 22 12.81 -5.40 -25.91
C ALA A 22 12.70 -5.37 -24.38
N ASN A 23 11.89 -4.46 -23.83
CA ASN A 23 11.51 -4.50 -22.42
C ASN A 23 10.86 -5.87 -22.21
N ALA A 24 11.61 -6.80 -21.65
CA ALA A 24 11.05 -8.06 -21.19
C ALA A 24 9.99 -7.69 -20.13
N GLN A 25 8.75 -7.89 -20.46
CA GLN A 25 7.64 -7.68 -19.52
C GLN A 25 7.87 -8.66 -18.37
N SER A 26 7.90 -8.16 -17.13
CA SER A 26 8.01 -9.02 -15.94
C SER A 26 7.03 -10.17 -16.04
N PRO A 27 7.42 -11.40 -15.72
CA PRO A 27 6.51 -12.55 -15.78
C PRO A 27 5.29 -12.27 -14.92
N ALA A 28 4.13 -12.75 -15.35
CA ALA A 28 2.91 -12.60 -14.55
C ALA A 28 3.11 -13.29 -13.20
N PRO A 29 2.67 -12.69 -12.06
CA PRO A 29 2.86 -13.27 -10.75
C PRO A 29 2.24 -14.67 -10.68
N ALA A 30 2.98 -15.59 -10.10
CA ALA A 30 2.60 -16.99 -9.99
C ALA A 30 1.70 -17.27 -8.80
N TYR A 31 1.79 -16.43 -7.77
CA TYR A 31 1.06 -16.61 -6.51
C TYR A 31 0.46 -15.29 -6.00
N LEU A 32 -0.57 -15.44 -5.15
CA LEU A 32 -1.09 -14.37 -4.31
C LEU A 32 -1.00 -14.83 -2.86
N TYR A 33 -0.34 -14.04 -2.03
CA TYR A 33 -0.26 -14.26 -0.59
C TYR A 33 -1.28 -13.36 0.10
N VAL A 34 -2.13 -13.96 0.94
CA VAL A 34 -3.24 -13.29 1.61
C VAL A 34 -3.07 -13.38 3.11
N TRP A 35 -2.94 -12.24 3.76
CA TRP A 35 -2.91 -12.11 5.21
C TRP A 35 -4.33 -12.06 5.73
N SER A 36 -4.67 -12.98 6.63
CA SER A 36 -6.03 -13.19 7.09
C SER A 36 -6.10 -13.49 8.59
N GLY A 37 -7.16 -13.03 9.17
CA GLY A 37 -7.64 -13.53 10.44
C GLY A 37 -8.83 -14.46 10.27
N THR A 38 -9.51 -14.72 11.37
CA THR A 38 -10.80 -15.42 11.41
C THR A 38 -11.96 -14.43 11.57
N ALA A 39 -13.11 -14.73 10.97
CA ALA A 39 -14.34 -13.97 11.17
C ALA A 39 -14.94 -14.22 12.57
N ASP A 40 -14.67 -15.37 13.18
CA ASP A 40 -14.99 -15.66 14.58
C ASP A 40 -13.91 -15.08 15.48
N THR A 41 -14.19 -13.93 16.06
CA THR A 41 -13.26 -13.22 16.94
C THR A 41 -12.89 -13.98 18.21
N SER A 42 -13.62 -15.03 18.57
CA SER A 42 -13.28 -15.87 19.71
C SER A 42 -12.11 -16.83 19.44
N GLN A 43 -11.81 -17.12 18.17
CA GLN A 43 -10.78 -18.05 17.76
C GLN A 43 -9.38 -17.44 17.71
N HIS A 44 -9.27 -16.12 17.60
CA HIS A 44 -8.01 -15.35 17.65
C HIS A 44 -6.86 -15.96 16.80
N ALA A 45 -7.13 -16.26 15.52
CA ALA A 45 -6.10 -16.84 14.65
C ALA A 45 -5.67 -15.84 13.55
N ALA A 46 -4.34 -15.73 13.37
CA ALA A 46 -3.73 -15.03 12.24
C ALA A 46 -2.98 -16.04 11.37
N PHE A 47 -3.14 -15.96 10.05
CA PHE A 47 -2.50 -16.88 9.12
C PHE A 47 -2.25 -16.24 7.76
N MET A 48 -1.27 -16.78 7.04
CA MET A 48 -0.97 -16.47 5.64
C MET A 48 -1.44 -17.60 4.74
N ALA A 49 -2.24 -17.29 3.72
CA ALA A 49 -2.66 -18.23 2.70
C ALA A 49 -2.00 -17.91 1.35
N ALA A 50 -1.51 -18.92 0.64
CA ALA A 50 -0.95 -18.78 -0.70
C ALA A 50 -1.93 -19.37 -1.73
N PHE A 51 -2.34 -18.56 -2.71
CA PHE A 51 -3.12 -18.97 -3.87
C PHE A 51 -2.21 -19.20 -5.07
N ASP A 52 -2.43 -20.28 -5.81
CA ASP A 52 -1.80 -20.53 -7.11
C ASP A 52 -2.50 -19.72 -8.20
N LEU A 53 -1.77 -18.81 -8.86
CA LEU A 53 -2.26 -18.03 -10.00
C LEU A 53 -1.73 -18.53 -11.35
N ARG A 54 -0.92 -19.57 -11.37
CA ARG A 54 -0.34 -20.11 -12.61
C ARG A 54 -1.45 -20.68 -13.49
N PRO A 55 -1.56 -20.23 -14.74
CA PRO A 55 -2.63 -20.68 -15.61
C PRO A 55 -2.44 -22.15 -16.02
N GLY A 56 -3.52 -22.92 -16.01
CA GLY A 56 -3.54 -24.30 -16.51
C GLY A 56 -2.98 -25.36 -15.55
N THR A 57 -2.67 -25.03 -14.31
CA THR A 57 -2.38 -26.01 -13.26
C THR A 57 -3.68 -26.54 -12.64
N ALA A 58 -3.65 -27.72 -12.04
CA ALA A 58 -4.81 -28.28 -11.33
C ALA A 58 -5.19 -27.46 -10.08
N THR A 59 -4.30 -26.62 -9.62
CA THR A 59 -4.43 -25.76 -8.44
C THR A 59 -4.69 -24.28 -8.76
N THR A 60 -4.81 -23.92 -10.05
CA THR A 60 -5.11 -22.54 -10.45
C THR A 60 -6.33 -22.00 -9.70
N GLY A 61 -6.17 -20.86 -9.01
CA GLY A 61 -7.20 -20.19 -8.22
C GLY A 61 -7.50 -20.85 -6.87
N LYS A 62 -6.72 -21.84 -6.45
CA LYS A 62 -6.91 -22.52 -5.16
C LYS A 62 -5.81 -22.16 -4.16
N ILE A 63 -6.14 -22.25 -2.88
CA ILE A 63 -5.15 -22.21 -1.80
C ILE A 63 -4.27 -23.46 -1.89
N VAL A 64 -2.96 -23.26 -1.94
CA VAL A 64 -1.97 -24.34 -2.00
C VAL A 64 -1.18 -24.50 -0.71
N LYS A 65 -1.19 -23.47 0.14
CA LYS A 65 -0.52 -23.48 1.44
C LYS A 65 -1.20 -22.52 2.39
N VAL A 66 -1.27 -22.91 3.66
CA VAL A 66 -1.66 -22.06 4.78
C VAL A 66 -0.60 -22.17 5.86
N VAL A 67 -0.19 -21.04 6.42
CA VAL A 67 0.78 -20.96 7.53
C VAL A 67 0.11 -20.24 8.69
N TYR A 68 -0.10 -20.94 9.78
CA TYR A 68 -0.53 -20.33 11.03
C TYR A 68 0.60 -19.45 11.59
N ALA A 69 0.29 -18.21 11.92
CA ALA A 69 1.27 -17.24 12.39
C ALA A 69 1.23 -17.04 13.91
N GLY A 70 0.12 -17.36 14.52
CA GLY A 70 -0.09 -17.20 15.96
C GLY A 70 -1.48 -16.70 16.30
N PRO A 71 -1.75 -16.45 17.58
CA PRO A 71 -3.00 -15.78 17.97
C PRO A 71 -3.02 -14.37 17.36
N GLY A 72 -4.15 -14.00 16.74
CA GLY A 72 -4.35 -12.71 16.13
C GLY A 72 -5.72 -12.15 16.47
N ASN A 73 -5.82 -10.83 16.56
CA ASN A 73 -7.07 -10.14 16.91
C ASN A 73 -7.41 -9.01 15.92
N GLY A 74 -6.92 -9.12 14.70
CA GLY A 74 -7.16 -8.17 13.63
C GLY A 74 -6.01 -8.07 12.66
N PRO A 75 -5.64 -9.19 11.97
CA PRO A 75 -4.75 -9.12 10.83
C PRO A 75 -5.19 -8.03 9.88
N HIS A 76 -4.26 -7.14 9.52
CA HIS A 76 -4.61 -5.90 8.84
C HIS A 76 -3.75 -5.71 7.60
N HIS A 77 -2.75 -4.85 7.60
CA HIS A 77 -1.97 -4.55 6.42
C HIS A 77 -0.78 -5.49 6.23
N THR A 78 -0.35 -5.64 4.99
CA THR A 78 0.98 -6.12 4.59
C THR A 78 1.73 -4.96 3.94
N GLU A 79 3.01 -5.16 3.59
CA GLU A 79 3.62 -4.36 2.52
C GLU A 79 2.75 -4.52 1.25
N HIS A 80 2.72 -3.50 0.39
CA HIS A 80 1.89 -3.52 -0.84
C HIS A 80 2.54 -4.28 -2.01
N GLN A 81 3.82 -4.55 -1.92
CA GLN A 81 4.61 -5.29 -2.91
C GLN A 81 5.56 -6.23 -2.21
N LEU A 82 5.78 -7.40 -2.81
CA LEU A 82 6.84 -8.31 -2.41
C LEU A 82 8.13 -7.93 -3.15
N GLU A 83 9.16 -7.69 -2.41
CA GLU A 83 10.45 -7.31 -2.95
C GLU A 83 11.38 -8.52 -3.16
N ALA A 84 12.50 -8.30 -3.84
CA ALA A 84 13.41 -9.36 -4.27
C ALA A 84 14.03 -10.20 -3.14
N ASP A 85 14.07 -9.69 -1.89
CA ASP A 85 14.53 -10.48 -0.73
C ASP A 85 13.51 -11.51 -0.25
N GLY A 86 12.28 -11.46 -0.77
CA GLY A 86 11.21 -12.36 -0.41
C GLY A 86 10.67 -12.20 1.02
N VAL A 87 11.16 -11.22 1.80
CA VAL A 87 10.66 -10.98 3.16
C VAL A 87 9.49 -10.03 3.14
N LEU A 88 8.36 -10.46 3.69
CA LEU A 88 7.15 -9.66 3.83
C LEU A 88 6.89 -9.33 5.30
N PHE A 89 6.59 -8.06 5.58
CA PHE A 89 6.07 -7.61 6.86
C PHE A 89 4.54 -7.51 6.79
N ALA A 90 3.89 -7.95 7.86
CA ALA A 90 2.44 -7.86 8.03
C ALA A 90 2.13 -7.47 9.48
N ASN A 91 1.06 -6.71 9.69
CA ASN A 91 0.63 -6.37 11.03
C ASN A 91 -0.67 -7.06 11.42
N ASP A 92 -0.80 -7.32 12.70
CA ASP A 92 -2.08 -7.53 13.37
C ASP A 92 -2.33 -6.33 14.26
N PHE A 93 -3.22 -5.46 13.82
CA PHE A 93 -3.47 -4.21 14.51
C PHE A 93 -4.13 -4.43 15.87
N GLY A 94 -5.05 -5.40 15.97
CA GLY A 94 -5.77 -5.70 17.20
C GLY A 94 -4.88 -6.23 18.31
N SER A 95 -3.83 -6.99 18.00
CA SER A 95 -2.85 -7.49 18.98
C SER A 95 -1.59 -6.60 19.09
N GLY A 96 -1.44 -5.60 18.22
CA GLY A 96 -0.24 -4.76 18.16
C GLY A 96 1.00 -5.51 17.67
N THR A 97 0.84 -6.61 16.94
CA THR A 97 1.93 -7.51 16.54
C THR A 97 2.37 -7.27 15.11
N THR A 98 3.67 -7.25 14.87
CA THR A 98 4.28 -7.35 13.53
C THR A 98 4.70 -8.80 13.30
N PHE A 99 4.31 -9.34 12.15
CA PHE A 99 4.72 -10.66 11.65
C PHE A 99 5.65 -10.51 10.45
N ARG A 100 6.58 -11.45 10.30
CA ARG A 100 7.49 -11.52 9.15
C ARG A 100 7.40 -12.88 8.51
N PHE A 101 7.31 -12.88 7.18
CA PHE A 101 7.23 -14.10 6.38
C PHE A 101 8.36 -14.16 5.37
N ASP A 102 8.87 -15.37 5.13
CA ASP A 102 9.72 -15.70 3.99
C ASP A 102 8.81 -16.23 2.87
N LEU A 103 8.79 -15.52 1.76
CA LEU A 103 8.04 -15.84 0.54
C LEU A 103 8.99 -16.10 -0.64
N ALA A 104 10.30 -16.28 -0.39
CA ALA A 104 11.30 -16.52 -1.44
C ALA A 104 11.07 -17.84 -2.17
N THR A 105 10.47 -18.83 -1.50
CA THR A 105 10.05 -20.07 -2.15
C THR A 105 8.63 -19.92 -2.66
N PRO A 106 8.41 -19.89 -4.00
CA PRO A 106 7.10 -19.68 -4.59
C PRO A 106 6.03 -20.65 -4.09
N GLY A 107 4.91 -20.12 -3.56
CA GLY A 107 3.79 -20.90 -3.05
C GLY A 107 4.04 -21.60 -1.71
N ASP A 108 5.19 -21.44 -1.08
CA ASP A 108 5.54 -22.03 0.23
C ASP A 108 5.93 -20.97 1.27
N PRO A 109 4.99 -20.11 1.70
CA PRO A 109 5.26 -19.11 2.72
C PRO A 109 5.71 -19.75 4.03
N LYS A 110 6.67 -19.10 4.73
CA LYS A 110 7.15 -19.53 6.05
C LYS A 110 7.12 -18.37 7.01
N LEU A 111 6.65 -18.62 8.24
CA LEU A 111 6.76 -17.63 9.31
C LEU A 111 8.21 -17.53 9.78
N LEU A 112 8.78 -16.33 9.72
CA LEU A 112 10.12 -16.03 10.24
C LEU A 112 10.09 -15.62 11.72
N GLY A 113 8.95 -15.13 12.20
CA GLY A 113 8.75 -14.72 13.58
C GLY A 113 7.86 -13.47 13.68
N SER A 114 7.68 -13.01 14.90
CA SER A 114 6.86 -11.86 15.24
C SER A 114 7.43 -11.07 16.42
N PHE A 115 7.00 -9.82 16.55
CA PHE A 115 7.34 -8.95 17.67
C PHE A 115 6.22 -7.92 17.91
N THR A 116 6.09 -7.43 19.14
CA THR A 116 5.03 -6.47 19.53
C THR A 116 5.54 -5.06 19.75
N THR A 117 6.86 -4.89 19.83
CA THR A 117 7.47 -3.57 20.10
C THR A 117 8.64 -3.31 19.15
N ALA A 118 8.81 -2.05 18.77
CA ALA A 118 9.94 -1.60 17.98
C ALA A 118 10.46 -0.26 18.55
N GLY A 119 11.67 -0.29 19.13
CA GLY A 119 12.14 0.81 19.95
C GLY A 119 11.14 1.10 21.08
N PRO A 120 10.69 2.38 21.26
CA PRO A 120 9.73 2.72 22.30
C PRO A 120 8.26 2.58 21.87
N TYR A 121 7.96 2.02 20.69
CA TYR A 121 6.64 2.01 20.07
C TYR A 121 6.03 0.61 19.97
N ALA A 122 4.70 0.61 19.88
CA ALA A 122 3.82 -0.53 19.66
C ALA A 122 2.68 -0.14 18.69
N TYR A 123 1.85 -1.13 18.29
CA TYR A 123 0.74 -0.96 17.35
C TYR A 123 1.22 -0.48 15.96
N PRO A 124 1.92 -1.34 15.20
CA PRO A 124 2.37 -1.06 13.84
C PRO A 124 1.18 -0.90 12.90
N HIS A 125 1.30 -0.02 11.88
CA HIS A 125 0.24 0.10 10.90
C HIS A 125 0.72 -0.14 9.47
N SER A 126 1.66 0.64 8.94
CA SER A 126 2.13 0.52 7.57
C SER A 126 3.64 0.38 7.50
N PHE A 127 4.11 -0.29 6.44
CA PHE A 127 5.52 -0.54 6.18
C PHE A 127 5.87 -0.11 4.76
N VAL A 128 6.96 0.62 4.60
CA VAL A 128 7.53 0.98 3.30
C VAL A 128 8.99 0.57 3.27
N ARG A 129 9.38 -0.15 2.22
CA ARG A 129 10.74 -0.59 2.04
C ARG A 129 11.66 0.54 1.59
N LEU A 130 12.84 0.60 2.18
CA LEU A 130 13.92 1.50 1.81
C LEU A 130 14.86 0.83 0.81
N ALA A 131 15.63 1.64 0.09
CA ALA A 131 16.56 1.14 -0.93
C ALA A 131 17.69 0.25 -0.36
N ASN A 132 18.01 0.39 0.92
CA ASN A 132 18.98 -0.45 1.64
C ASN A 132 18.41 -1.82 2.09
N GLY A 133 17.12 -2.07 1.84
CA GLY A 133 16.41 -3.28 2.25
C GLY A 133 15.73 -3.21 3.62
N ASP A 134 15.96 -2.16 4.40
CA ASP A 134 15.25 -1.92 5.65
C ASP A 134 13.80 -1.47 5.38
N ARG A 135 12.98 -1.40 6.42
CA ARG A 135 11.59 -0.91 6.36
C ARG A 135 11.43 0.31 7.25
N LEU A 136 10.82 1.34 6.72
CA LEU A 136 10.30 2.42 7.55
C LEU A 136 8.83 2.13 7.85
N ALA A 137 8.49 2.11 9.14
CA ALA A 137 7.18 1.72 9.62
C ALA A 137 6.52 2.82 10.46
N THR A 138 5.20 2.91 10.40
CA THR A 138 4.39 3.73 11.30
C THR A 138 3.95 2.90 12.50
N TYR A 139 4.01 3.54 13.67
CA TYR A 139 3.52 2.99 14.92
C TYR A 139 2.57 3.99 15.57
N GLN A 140 1.39 3.53 15.98
CA GLN A 140 0.34 4.43 16.45
C GLN A 140 0.50 4.84 17.90
N LYS A 141 1.16 4.02 18.74
CA LYS A 141 1.29 4.27 20.18
C LYS A 141 2.69 3.94 20.70
N LYS A 142 2.99 4.43 21.88
CA LYS A 142 4.14 3.96 22.67
C LYS A 142 3.82 2.61 23.31
N ILE A 143 4.85 1.96 23.87
CA ILE A 143 4.72 0.64 24.55
C ILE A 143 3.70 0.68 25.71
N ASP A 144 3.61 1.82 26.40
CA ASP A 144 2.65 2.02 27.51
C ASP A 144 1.22 2.32 27.04
N GLY A 145 0.98 2.31 25.71
CA GLY A 145 -0.31 2.61 25.09
C GLY A 145 -0.58 4.10 24.92
N SER A 146 0.31 4.98 25.38
CA SER A 146 0.15 6.43 25.24
C SER A 146 0.50 6.92 23.84
N GLU A 147 -0.01 8.10 23.49
CA GLU A 147 0.34 8.86 22.29
C GLU A 147 1.39 9.93 22.61
N PRO A 148 2.04 10.51 21.63
CA PRO A 148 1.96 10.21 20.22
C PRO A 148 2.70 8.93 19.84
N GLY A 149 2.34 8.37 18.68
CA GLY A 149 3.10 7.34 18.01
C GLY A 149 4.41 7.86 17.38
N GLY A 150 4.94 7.12 16.40
CA GLY A 150 6.18 7.50 15.75
C GLY A 150 6.50 6.71 14.49
N LEU A 151 7.64 7.01 13.90
CA LEU A 151 8.26 6.25 12.83
C LEU A 151 9.41 5.41 13.38
N VAL A 152 9.56 4.19 12.86
CA VAL A 152 10.66 3.27 13.21
C VAL A 152 11.25 2.68 11.95
N GLU A 153 12.57 2.72 11.82
CA GLU A 153 13.30 1.98 10.80
C GLU A 153 13.67 0.60 11.33
N LEU A 154 13.33 -0.43 10.57
CA LEU A 154 13.47 -1.83 10.92
C LEU A 154 14.36 -2.54 9.91
N LYS A 155 15.28 -3.38 10.40
CA LYS A 155 15.97 -4.35 9.56
C LYS A 155 15.01 -5.44 9.05
N PRO A 156 15.41 -6.21 8.01
CA PRO A 156 14.63 -7.37 7.56
C PRO A 156 14.39 -8.42 8.66
N ASP A 157 15.23 -8.48 9.70
CA ASP A 157 15.05 -9.37 10.84
C ASP A 157 14.11 -8.81 11.93
N GLY A 158 13.58 -7.59 11.74
CA GLY A 158 12.67 -6.91 12.67
C GLY A 158 13.39 -6.09 13.75
N THR A 159 14.74 -6.05 13.76
CA THR A 159 15.49 -5.22 14.69
C THR A 159 15.26 -3.73 14.41
N ALA A 160 14.83 -2.98 15.42
CA ALA A 160 14.70 -1.52 15.32
C ALA A 160 16.10 -0.87 15.29
N LEU A 161 16.34 -0.04 14.28
CA LEU A 161 17.60 0.69 14.08
C LEU A 161 17.57 2.09 14.68
N ARG A 162 16.51 2.82 14.36
CA ARG A 162 16.26 4.18 14.82
C ARG A 162 14.78 4.49 14.79
N TRP A 163 14.39 5.53 15.50
CA TRP A 163 13.00 5.95 15.59
C TRP A 163 12.88 7.44 15.90
N ALA A 164 11.70 7.99 15.62
CA ALA A 164 11.36 9.35 15.97
C ALA A 164 9.89 9.49 16.38
N SER A 165 9.65 10.42 17.30
CA SER A 165 8.30 10.71 17.78
C SER A 165 7.53 11.57 16.79
N ALA A 166 6.25 11.33 16.64
CA ALA A 166 5.32 12.17 15.89
C ALA A 166 4.98 13.48 16.63
N ALA A 167 5.41 13.66 17.88
CA ALA A 167 5.20 14.89 18.63
C ALA A 167 5.89 16.08 17.94
N PRO A 168 5.19 17.18 17.64
CA PRO A 168 5.80 18.38 17.13
C PRO A 168 6.67 19.04 18.22
N ALA A 169 7.71 19.76 17.78
CA ALA A 169 8.68 20.37 18.67
C ALA A 169 8.08 21.44 19.62
N ASN A 170 6.94 22.04 19.27
CA ASN A 170 6.22 23.01 20.08
C ASN A 170 5.40 22.41 21.23
N GLY A 171 5.43 21.09 21.38
CA GLY A 171 4.77 20.40 22.49
C GLY A 171 3.24 20.34 22.41
N ASP A 172 2.65 20.77 21.30
CA ASP A 172 1.22 20.60 21.08
C ASP A 172 0.93 19.10 20.91
N SER A 173 0.26 18.53 21.93
CA SER A 173 0.04 17.09 22.05
C SER A 173 -1.24 16.62 21.36
N THR A 174 -1.67 17.28 20.30
CA THR A 174 -2.77 16.79 19.50
C THR A 174 -2.50 15.35 19.06
N GLN A 175 -3.52 14.53 19.04
CA GLN A 175 -3.48 13.10 18.70
C GLN A 175 -2.73 12.83 17.40
N LEU A 176 -1.43 12.59 17.51
CA LEU A 176 -0.56 12.31 16.38
C LEU A 176 -0.21 10.83 16.39
N VAL A 177 -1.01 10.08 15.66
CA VAL A 177 -0.95 8.63 15.52
C VAL A 177 -0.64 8.26 14.07
N PRO A 178 0.65 8.14 13.70
CA PRO A 178 1.03 7.84 12.31
C PRO A 178 0.31 6.62 11.78
N TYR A 179 -0.45 6.84 10.70
CA TYR A 179 -1.24 5.80 10.05
C TYR A 179 -0.47 5.14 8.93
N SER A 180 -0.10 5.90 7.92
CA SER A 180 0.65 5.41 6.75
C SER A 180 1.74 6.40 6.37
N LEU A 181 2.61 5.97 5.45
CA LEU A 181 3.72 6.80 4.99
C LEU A 181 4.08 6.49 3.54
N ASP A 182 4.78 7.44 2.91
CA ASP A 182 5.51 7.23 1.67
C ASP A 182 6.88 7.93 1.70
N VAL A 183 7.84 7.41 0.94
CA VAL A 183 9.24 7.81 0.98
C VAL A 183 9.66 8.43 -0.34
N LEU A 184 10.14 9.69 -0.28
CA LEU A 184 10.74 10.42 -1.40
C LEU A 184 12.26 10.43 -1.22
N ALA A 185 12.91 9.29 -1.45
CA ALA A 185 14.33 9.09 -1.16
C ALA A 185 15.25 10.09 -1.87
N THR A 186 14.95 10.48 -3.12
CA THR A 186 15.72 11.47 -3.88
C THR A 186 15.67 12.89 -3.30
N MET A 187 14.68 13.15 -2.46
CA MET A 187 14.50 14.43 -1.77
C MET A 187 14.91 14.38 -0.32
N ASP A 188 15.29 13.22 0.20
CA ASP A 188 15.51 12.99 1.63
C ASP A 188 14.25 13.32 2.47
N ARG A 189 13.08 12.86 2.02
CA ARG A 189 11.80 13.16 2.68
C ARG A 189 10.95 11.92 2.90
N VAL A 190 10.13 12.01 3.94
CA VAL A 190 9.02 11.10 4.21
C VAL A 190 7.77 11.94 4.41
N VAL A 191 6.66 11.49 3.89
CA VAL A 191 5.33 12.04 4.16
C VAL A 191 4.53 10.97 4.88
N SER A 192 4.03 11.26 6.08
CA SER A 192 3.13 10.38 6.82
C SER A 192 1.80 11.06 7.07
N THR A 193 0.77 10.24 7.15
CA THR A 193 -0.58 10.66 7.58
C THR A 193 -0.81 10.27 9.03
N SER A 194 -1.73 10.94 9.69
CA SER A 194 -2.08 10.67 11.08
C SER A 194 -3.58 10.44 11.21
N THR A 195 -3.94 9.21 11.54
CA THR A 195 -5.33 8.75 11.74
C THR A 195 -5.36 7.67 12.81
N SER A 196 -6.13 7.92 13.88
CA SER A 196 -6.38 6.92 14.92
C SER A 196 -7.40 5.91 14.44
N MET A 197 -7.01 4.63 14.41
CA MET A 197 -7.91 3.53 14.05
C MET A 197 -8.84 3.12 15.21
N THR A 198 -8.49 3.49 16.43
CA THR A 198 -9.33 3.17 17.60
C THR A 198 -10.37 4.24 17.89
N GLU A 199 -10.03 5.51 17.69
CA GLU A 199 -10.88 6.66 18.01
C GLU A 199 -11.57 7.25 16.78
N ILE A 200 -11.17 6.78 15.57
CA ILE A 200 -11.67 7.26 14.28
C ILE A 200 -11.52 8.79 14.18
N THR A 201 -10.32 9.25 14.49
CA THR A 201 -9.94 10.67 14.46
C THR A 201 -8.64 10.85 13.70
N GLY A 202 -8.44 12.02 13.10
CA GLY A 202 -7.19 12.38 12.44
C GLY A 202 -7.37 13.45 11.39
N VAL A 203 -6.48 14.45 11.43
CA VAL A 203 -6.53 15.60 10.52
C VAL A 203 -5.14 16.04 10.07
N HIS A 204 -4.07 15.29 10.37
CA HIS A 204 -2.73 15.78 10.13
C HIS A 204 -1.96 14.96 9.10
N VAL A 205 -1.10 15.65 8.38
CA VAL A 205 -0.02 15.10 7.56
C VAL A 205 1.29 15.61 8.12
N GLN A 206 2.31 14.76 8.18
CA GLN A 206 3.62 15.14 8.69
C GLN A 206 4.68 14.92 7.62
N VAL A 207 5.64 15.84 7.55
CA VAL A 207 6.80 15.77 6.67
C VAL A 207 8.06 15.62 7.52
N TRP A 208 8.88 14.64 7.16
CA TRP A 208 10.09 14.27 7.90
C TRP A 208 11.30 14.30 6.97
N GLN A 209 12.46 14.49 7.54
CA GLN A 209 13.72 14.20 6.89
C GLN A 209 14.00 12.70 6.99
N LEU A 210 14.26 12.03 5.86
CA LEU A 210 14.49 10.59 5.84
C LEU A 210 15.81 10.19 6.52
N SER A 211 16.87 10.96 6.29
CA SER A 211 18.23 10.62 6.70
C SER A 211 18.41 10.52 8.22
N ASP A 212 17.65 11.27 9.01
CA ASP A 212 17.74 11.28 10.48
C ASP A 212 16.39 11.13 11.20
N LEU A 213 15.31 10.92 10.45
CA LEU A 213 13.91 10.84 10.89
C LEU A 213 13.44 12.10 11.65
N LYS A 214 14.08 13.25 11.42
CA LYS A 214 13.66 14.50 12.03
C LYS A 214 12.29 14.94 11.50
N LEU A 215 11.34 15.15 12.38
CA LEU A 215 10.06 15.78 12.04
C LEU A 215 10.31 17.24 11.65
N LEU A 216 9.98 17.59 10.41
CA LEU A 216 10.17 18.94 9.85
C LEU A 216 8.91 19.80 9.99
N GLN A 217 7.74 19.21 9.73
CA GLN A 217 6.49 19.94 9.73
C GLN A 217 5.30 19.01 10.02
N THR A 218 4.35 19.51 10.81
CA THR A 218 3.01 18.96 10.97
C THR A 218 2.04 19.93 10.33
N ILE A 219 1.18 19.43 9.43
CA ILE A 219 0.25 20.24 8.63
C ILE A 219 -1.15 19.71 8.89
N GLU A 220 -2.05 20.58 9.29
CA GLU A 220 -3.47 20.25 9.35
C GLU A 220 -4.05 20.19 7.93
N VAL A 221 -4.79 19.14 7.66
CA VAL A 221 -5.44 18.93 6.35
C VAL A 221 -6.62 19.89 6.24
N PRO A 222 -6.65 20.77 5.21
CA PRO A 222 -7.72 21.75 5.07
C PRO A 222 -9.06 21.05 4.81
N ILE A 223 -10.09 21.44 5.55
CA ILE A 223 -11.47 21.01 5.29
C ILE A 223 -11.94 21.66 4.00
N ALA A 224 -12.34 20.87 3.02
CA ALA A 224 -12.72 21.39 1.71
C ALA A 224 -13.71 20.48 0.97
N GLY A 225 -14.45 21.10 0.01
CA GLY A 225 -15.40 20.42 -0.85
C GLY A 225 -16.68 19.99 -0.14
N GLU A 226 -17.35 19.00 -0.71
CA GLU A 226 -18.59 18.43 -0.15
C GLU A 226 -18.36 17.74 1.22
N HIS A 227 -17.11 17.45 1.57
CA HIS A 227 -16.74 16.84 2.85
C HIS A 227 -17.00 17.76 4.03
N ALA A 228 -16.92 19.07 3.85
CA ALA A 228 -17.34 20.03 4.85
C ALA A 228 -18.85 19.91 5.20
N LEU A 229 -19.64 19.30 4.28
CA LEU A 229 -21.08 19.09 4.44
C LEU A 229 -21.43 17.71 5.03
N HIS A 230 -20.50 16.75 4.94
CA HIS A 230 -20.70 15.36 5.36
C HIS A 230 -19.88 14.97 6.60
N ALA A 231 -19.05 15.87 7.09
CA ALA A 231 -18.46 15.72 8.39
C ALA A 231 -19.60 15.47 9.40
N SER A 232 -19.64 14.26 9.97
CA SER A 232 -20.66 13.87 10.96
C SER A 232 -20.68 14.86 12.10
N HIS A 233 -21.75 14.92 12.86
CA HIS A 233 -22.14 15.93 13.82
C HIS A 233 -21.10 16.38 14.87
N ASP A 234 -19.95 15.69 14.99
CA ASP A 234 -18.80 16.09 15.81
C ASP A 234 -17.53 16.28 15.00
N ALA A 235 -17.62 16.34 13.68
CA ALA A 235 -16.52 16.05 12.78
C ALA A 235 -15.99 17.29 12.06
N ASP A 236 -16.01 18.42 12.68
CA ASP A 236 -15.33 19.62 12.13
C ASP A 236 -13.81 19.36 11.87
N HIS A 237 -13.29 18.19 12.31
CA HIS A 237 -11.87 17.90 12.29
C HIS A 237 -11.47 16.47 11.91
N HIS A 238 -12.37 15.61 11.43
CA HIS A 238 -12.04 14.19 11.18
C HIS A 238 -11.98 13.86 9.69
N MET A 239 -10.94 14.36 9.02
CA MET A 239 -10.71 14.03 7.61
C MET A 239 -10.21 12.61 7.43
N LEU A 240 -9.57 12.01 8.44
CA LEU A 240 -9.01 10.66 8.43
C LEU A 240 -8.04 10.46 7.25
N PRO A 241 -6.91 11.18 7.19
CA PRO A 241 -5.93 11.01 6.13
C PRO A 241 -5.43 9.57 6.06
N GLY A 242 -5.61 8.94 4.91
CA GLY A 242 -5.27 7.54 4.66
C GLY A 242 -3.88 7.37 4.02
N GLU A 243 -3.78 6.45 3.08
CA GLU A 243 -2.53 6.02 2.46
C GLU A 243 -1.93 7.09 1.52
N PRO A 244 -0.75 7.66 1.80
CA PRO A 244 -0.06 8.53 0.88
C PRO A 244 0.65 7.72 -0.22
N ARG A 245 0.75 8.30 -1.42
CA ARG A 245 1.52 7.75 -2.54
C ARG A 245 2.20 8.85 -3.32
N THR A 246 3.46 8.64 -3.64
CA THR A 246 4.24 9.51 -4.52
C THR A 246 3.84 9.27 -5.96
N LEU A 247 3.60 10.34 -6.70
CA LEU A 247 3.30 10.27 -8.12
C LEU A 247 4.58 9.98 -8.95
N ALA A 248 4.38 9.67 -10.22
CA ALA A 248 5.47 9.34 -11.14
C ALA A 248 6.49 10.48 -11.36
N ASP A 249 6.13 11.71 -11.00
CA ASP A 249 7.05 12.86 -11.02
C ASP A 249 8.13 12.82 -9.91
N GLY A 250 7.97 11.91 -8.94
CA GLY A 250 8.85 11.76 -7.79
C GLY A 250 8.86 12.94 -6.81
N LYS A 251 7.90 13.84 -6.91
CA LYS A 251 7.86 15.12 -6.17
C LYS A 251 6.54 15.41 -5.48
N THR A 252 5.44 15.04 -6.13
CA THR A 252 4.10 15.24 -5.62
C THR A 252 3.66 14.00 -4.87
N VAL A 253 3.21 14.16 -3.64
CA VAL A 253 2.53 13.11 -2.89
C VAL A 253 1.05 13.38 -2.93
N MET A 254 0.25 12.34 -3.18
CA MET A 254 -1.19 12.42 -2.99
C MET A 254 -1.60 11.47 -1.87
N PHE A 255 -2.67 11.81 -1.18
CA PHE A 255 -3.31 10.92 -0.21
C PHE A 255 -4.83 11.08 -0.28
N GLY A 256 -5.52 9.97 -0.10
CA GLY A 256 -6.95 9.98 0.11
C GLY A 256 -7.30 10.14 1.58
N THR A 257 -8.51 10.58 1.87
CA THR A 257 -9.10 10.50 3.20
C THR A 257 -10.18 9.41 3.23
N PHE A 258 -10.43 8.82 4.38
CA PHE A 258 -11.56 7.88 4.52
C PHE A 258 -12.90 8.55 4.23
N THR A 259 -12.98 9.87 4.39
CA THR A 259 -14.15 10.66 3.99
C THR A 259 -14.19 10.99 2.51
N CYS A 260 -13.39 10.28 1.67
CA CYS A 260 -13.38 10.38 0.21
C CYS A 260 -12.88 11.71 -0.39
N GLY A 261 -12.14 12.50 0.36
CA GLY A 261 -11.35 13.63 -0.15
C GLY A 261 -10.02 13.14 -0.72
N LEU A 262 -9.57 13.74 -1.80
CA LEU A 262 -8.23 13.55 -2.36
C LEU A 262 -7.44 14.84 -2.25
N TYR A 263 -6.26 14.72 -1.70
CA TYR A 263 -5.37 15.84 -1.43
C TYR A 263 -4.02 15.60 -2.09
N ARG A 264 -3.31 16.68 -2.35
CA ARG A 264 -1.91 16.64 -2.78
C ARG A 264 -1.02 17.38 -1.80
N VAL A 265 0.20 16.89 -1.63
CA VAL A 265 1.28 17.58 -0.94
C VAL A 265 2.31 17.99 -1.99
N THR A 266 2.57 19.29 -2.09
CA THR A 266 3.56 19.89 -3.00
C THR A 266 4.68 20.54 -2.20
N ASP A 267 5.76 20.93 -2.89
CA ASP A 267 6.92 21.61 -2.29
C ASP A 267 7.52 20.85 -1.09
N VAL A 268 7.42 19.52 -1.10
CA VAL A 268 7.78 18.62 0.01
C VAL A 268 9.22 18.85 0.51
N ALA A 269 10.14 19.25 -0.38
CA ALA A 269 11.54 19.49 -0.03
C ALA A 269 11.78 20.80 0.71
N THR A 270 10.90 21.80 0.55
CA THR A 270 11.18 23.20 0.97
C THR A 270 10.11 23.79 1.90
N ALA A 271 8.89 23.91 1.41
CA ALA A 271 7.75 24.51 2.12
C ALA A 271 6.48 23.71 1.82
N PRO A 272 6.30 22.52 2.41
CA PRO A 272 5.20 21.62 2.12
C PRO A 272 3.84 22.30 2.26
N LYS A 273 2.98 22.06 1.26
CA LYS A 273 1.60 22.56 1.21
C LYS A 273 0.64 21.43 0.91
N VAL A 274 -0.49 21.44 1.59
CA VAL A 274 -1.59 20.47 1.38
C VAL A 274 -2.75 21.18 0.70
N ASP A 275 -3.14 20.69 -0.47
CA ASP A 275 -4.26 21.23 -1.23
C ASP A 275 -5.31 20.12 -1.48
N PHE A 276 -6.59 20.44 -1.28
CA PHE A 276 -7.69 19.63 -1.75
C PHE A 276 -7.79 19.69 -3.28
N VAL A 277 -8.01 18.54 -3.93
CA VAL A 277 -8.03 18.49 -5.41
C VAL A 277 -9.21 17.74 -6.00
N TYR A 278 -9.86 16.84 -5.25
CA TYR A 278 -10.97 16.03 -5.75
C TYR A 278 -11.75 15.41 -4.60
N SER A 279 -13.01 15.03 -4.84
CA SER A 279 -13.77 14.18 -3.92
C SER A 279 -14.68 13.22 -4.67
N PHE A 280 -14.97 12.09 -4.03
CA PHE A 280 -16.05 11.22 -4.46
C PHE A 280 -17.32 11.48 -3.65
N PRO A 281 -18.49 11.28 -4.23
CA PRO A 281 -19.73 11.20 -3.48
C PRO A 281 -19.75 9.89 -2.71
N GLY A 282 -19.28 9.89 -1.47
CA GLY A 282 -19.20 8.72 -0.62
C GLY A 282 -18.62 9.07 0.73
N LYS A 283 -18.88 8.23 1.73
CA LYS A 283 -18.42 8.46 3.12
C LYS A 283 -17.16 7.67 3.47
N TRP A 284 -16.89 6.59 2.72
CA TRP A 284 -15.74 5.74 2.96
C TRP A 284 -14.95 5.51 1.67
N CYS A 285 -13.70 5.89 1.67
CA CYS A 285 -12.72 5.55 0.66
C CYS A 285 -11.53 4.89 1.33
N ALA A 286 -10.92 3.91 0.67
CA ALA A 286 -9.92 3.10 1.34
C ALA A 286 -8.56 3.16 0.63
N VAL A 287 -7.97 2.03 0.30
CA VAL A 287 -6.56 1.95 -0.10
C VAL A 287 -6.35 2.31 -1.57
N PRO A 288 -5.45 3.25 -1.89
CA PRO A 288 -5.08 3.57 -3.26
C PRO A 288 -3.81 2.85 -3.71
N VAL A 289 -3.66 2.71 -5.03
CA VAL A 289 -2.38 2.46 -5.69
C VAL A 289 -2.15 3.45 -6.83
N VAL A 290 -0.89 3.74 -7.14
CA VAL A 290 -0.52 4.54 -8.31
C VAL A 290 -0.03 3.62 -9.43
N VAL A 291 -0.61 3.78 -10.62
CA VAL A 291 -0.22 3.06 -11.83
C VAL A 291 0.10 4.07 -12.92
N GLY A 292 1.38 4.32 -13.15
CA GLY A 292 1.83 5.38 -14.04
C GLY A 292 1.31 6.75 -13.62
N LYS A 293 0.49 7.38 -14.45
CA LYS A 293 -0.15 8.67 -14.18
C LYS A 293 -1.55 8.56 -13.56
N TYR A 294 -1.90 7.41 -13.03
CA TYR A 294 -3.25 7.15 -12.54
C TYR A 294 -3.26 6.83 -11.06
N TRP A 295 -4.15 7.50 -10.37
CA TRP A 295 -4.56 7.19 -9.01
C TRP A 295 -5.73 6.20 -9.08
N VAL A 296 -5.50 4.99 -8.64
CA VAL A 296 -6.53 3.94 -8.62
C VAL A 296 -6.95 3.71 -7.18
N TRP A 297 -8.25 3.78 -6.90
CA TRP A 297 -8.74 3.86 -5.54
C TRP A 297 -9.95 2.95 -5.30
N THR A 298 -9.99 2.31 -4.15
CA THR A 298 -11.15 1.56 -3.69
C THR A 298 -12.16 2.50 -3.02
N VAL A 299 -13.41 2.43 -3.48
CA VAL A 299 -14.51 3.27 -3.00
C VAL A 299 -15.67 2.37 -2.58
N PRO A 300 -15.73 1.96 -1.28
CA PRO A 300 -16.68 0.98 -0.78
C PRO A 300 -18.14 1.33 -1.05
N GLU A 301 -18.58 2.55 -0.79
CA GLU A 301 -19.98 2.95 -1.03
C GLU A 301 -20.40 2.90 -2.51
N LEU A 302 -19.47 3.10 -3.42
CA LEU A 302 -19.71 2.92 -4.85
C LEU A 302 -19.51 1.47 -5.28
N ARG A 303 -19.11 0.58 -4.36
CA ARG A 303 -18.81 -0.85 -4.64
C ARG A 303 -17.85 -1.02 -5.81
N SER A 304 -16.95 -0.06 -5.95
CA SER A 304 -16.16 0.12 -7.17
C SER A 304 -14.68 0.36 -6.87
N VAL A 305 -13.88 0.02 -7.87
CA VAL A 305 -12.55 0.57 -8.05
C VAL A 305 -12.64 1.68 -9.09
N VAL A 306 -12.06 2.83 -8.78
CA VAL A 306 -12.10 4.03 -9.62
C VAL A 306 -10.68 4.44 -9.99
N ALA A 307 -10.45 4.82 -11.24
CA ALA A 307 -9.18 5.35 -11.70
C ALA A 307 -9.34 6.82 -12.09
N LEU A 308 -8.46 7.65 -11.51
CA LEU A 308 -8.35 9.07 -11.85
C LEU A 308 -7.08 9.32 -12.64
N ASP A 309 -7.15 10.07 -13.73
CA ASP A 309 -5.97 10.65 -14.38
C ASP A 309 -5.46 11.82 -13.54
N VAL A 310 -4.26 11.65 -13.00
CA VAL A 310 -3.55 12.65 -12.17
C VAL A 310 -2.34 13.23 -12.90
N SER A 311 -2.32 13.21 -14.24
CA SER A 311 -1.30 13.91 -15.04
C SER A 311 -1.22 15.39 -14.68
N ASN A 312 -2.34 15.98 -14.30
CA ASN A 312 -2.42 17.25 -13.60
C ASN A 312 -2.95 17.00 -12.19
N PRO A 313 -2.07 16.85 -11.19
CA PRO A 313 -2.50 16.50 -9.83
C PRO A 313 -3.35 17.57 -9.14
N ALA A 314 -3.40 18.80 -9.69
CA ALA A 314 -4.30 19.85 -9.22
C ALA A 314 -5.74 19.72 -9.75
N LYS A 315 -5.96 18.89 -10.77
CA LYS A 315 -7.26 18.70 -11.41
C LYS A 315 -7.46 17.25 -11.86
N PRO A 316 -7.52 16.30 -10.93
CA PRO A 316 -7.78 14.91 -11.23
C PRO A 316 -9.06 14.73 -12.02
N LYS A 317 -9.10 13.70 -12.90
CA LYS A 317 -10.29 13.39 -13.69
C LYS A 317 -10.57 11.90 -13.62
N GLU A 318 -11.80 11.53 -13.30
CA GLU A 318 -12.21 10.13 -13.40
C GLU A 318 -12.18 9.68 -14.87
N VAL A 319 -11.50 8.56 -15.11
CA VAL A 319 -11.31 8.00 -16.46
C VAL A 319 -11.78 6.56 -16.58
N SER A 320 -11.94 5.86 -15.47
CA SER A 320 -12.47 4.50 -15.45
C SER A 320 -13.08 4.18 -14.10
N ARG A 321 -14.14 3.38 -14.12
CA ARG A 321 -14.79 2.82 -12.92
C ARG A 321 -15.20 1.39 -13.20
N LEU A 322 -14.93 0.49 -12.26
CA LEU A 322 -15.35 -0.90 -12.31
C LEU A 322 -16.13 -1.25 -11.05
N MET A 323 -17.40 -1.54 -11.21
CA MET A 323 -18.25 -2.08 -10.13
C MET A 323 -17.90 -3.56 -9.91
N LEU A 324 -17.67 -3.94 -8.66
CA LEU A 324 -17.26 -5.30 -8.29
C LEU A 324 -18.45 -6.20 -7.92
N GLY A 325 -19.58 -5.63 -7.59
CA GLY A 325 -20.81 -6.36 -7.24
C GLY A 325 -21.55 -5.70 -6.07
N GLU A 326 -22.81 -6.06 -5.91
CA GLU A 326 -23.68 -5.38 -4.95
C GLU A 326 -23.32 -5.61 -3.48
N SER A 327 -22.70 -6.71 -3.14
CA SER A 327 -22.27 -7.06 -1.78
C SER A 327 -20.80 -6.72 -1.50
N MET A 328 -20.07 -6.16 -2.48
CA MET A 328 -18.64 -5.92 -2.34
C MET A 328 -18.35 -4.50 -1.84
N GLU A 329 -17.72 -4.41 -0.70
CA GLU A 329 -17.19 -3.17 -0.13
C GLU A 329 -15.66 -3.16 -0.27
N PRO A 330 -15.10 -2.72 -1.42
CA PRO A 330 -13.67 -2.83 -1.69
C PRO A 330 -12.86 -1.96 -0.73
N HIS A 331 -11.89 -2.54 -0.06
CA HIS A 331 -11.04 -1.86 0.92
C HIS A 331 -9.56 -1.98 0.56
N TRP A 332 -8.96 -3.16 0.72
CA TRP A 332 -7.55 -3.38 0.40
C TRP A 332 -7.33 -3.46 -1.10
N MET A 333 -6.21 -2.89 -1.56
CA MET A 333 -5.73 -3.05 -2.92
C MET A 333 -4.21 -3.12 -2.97
N ALA A 334 -3.70 -4.05 -3.78
CA ALA A 334 -2.29 -4.11 -4.15
C ALA A 334 -2.15 -4.38 -5.65
N LYS A 335 -1.01 -4.00 -6.20
CA LYS A 335 -0.68 -4.21 -7.62
C LYS A 335 0.49 -5.18 -7.77
N ASP A 336 0.54 -5.88 -8.91
CA ASP A 336 1.72 -6.63 -9.30
C ASP A 336 2.87 -5.70 -9.72
N GLU A 337 4.06 -6.24 -9.86
CA GLU A 337 5.26 -5.50 -10.27
C GLU A 337 5.06 -4.79 -11.62
N SER A 338 4.36 -5.41 -12.56
CA SER A 338 4.08 -4.81 -13.87
C SER A 338 3.09 -3.65 -13.82
N GLY A 339 2.34 -3.49 -12.71
CA GLY A 339 1.26 -2.53 -12.56
C GLY A 339 0.06 -2.81 -13.47
N THR A 340 -0.08 -4.03 -14.01
CA THR A 340 -1.17 -4.39 -14.93
C THR A 340 -2.22 -5.29 -14.29
N ARG A 341 -1.94 -5.86 -13.11
CA ARG A 341 -2.88 -6.63 -12.30
C ARG A 341 -3.05 -6.00 -10.93
N LEU A 342 -4.27 -6.05 -10.45
CA LEU A 342 -4.63 -5.60 -9.11
C LEU A 342 -5.34 -6.74 -8.38
N VAL A 343 -5.12 -6.84 -7.08
CA VAL A 343 -5.97 -7.61 -6.17
C VAL A 343 -6.76 -6.64 -5.32
N VAL A 344 -8.04 -6.92 -5.10
CA VAL A 344 -8.94 -6.13 -4.27
C VAL A 344 -9.75 -7.06 -3.39
N ASN A 345 -9.85 -6.75 -2.11
CA ASN A 345 -10.75 -7.44 -1.18
C ASN A 345 -11.47 -6.44 -0.25
N THR A 346 -12.34 -6.94 0.61
CA THR A 346 -13.14 -6.12 1.54
C THR A 346 -12.38 -5.67 2.78
N GLY A 347 -11.12 -6.11 2.97
CA GLY A 347 -10.40 -5.88 4.23
C GLY A 347 -11.08 -6.54 5.44
N GLY A 348 -11.87 -7.59 5.20
CA GLY A 348 -12.62 -8.29 6.22
C GLY A 348 -13.93 -7.60 6.63
N HIS A 349 -14.32 -6.50 5.97
CA HIS A 349 -15.62 -5.88 6.15
C HIS A 349 -16.72 -6.67 5.43
N GLY A 350 -17.93 -6.66 5.95
CA GLY A 350 -19.09 -7.31 5.33
C GLY A 350 -19.05 -8.86 5.26
N GLY A 351 -18.07 -9.51 5.89
CA GLY A 351 -17.94 -10.98 5.89
C GLY A 351 -17.59 -11.61 4.54
N ASP A 352 -17.20 -10.83 3.54
CA ASP A 352 -16.80 -11.32 2.22
C ASP A 352 -15.32 -11.73 2.22
N ALA A 353 -15.05 -13.02 2.01
CA ALA A 353 -13.72 -13.61 1.98
C ALA A 353 -13.16 -13.78 0.56
N ARG A 354 -13.67 -13.04 -0.42
CA ARG A 354 -13.24 -13.10 -1.81
C ARG A 354 -12.16 -12.07 -2.11
N MET A 355 -11.20 -12.46 -2.95
CA MET A 355 -10.26 -11.55 -3.59
C MET A 355 -10.65 -11.41 -5.07
N TYR A 356 -10.79 -10.17 -5.52
CA TYR A 356 -11.09 -9.84 -6.92
C TYR A 356 -9.79 -9.51 -7.63
N LEU A 357 -9.49 -10.25 -8.69
CA LEU A 357 -8.36 -9.97 -9.56
C LEU A 357 -8.81 -9.10 -10.73
N LEU A 358 -8.16 -7.96 -10.88
CA LEU A 358 -8.47 -6.99 -11.91
C LEU A 358 -7.29 -6.82 -12.87
N ARG A 359 -7.61 -6.36 -14.06
CA ARG A 359 -6.65 -5.87 -15.04
C ARG A 359 -6.82 -4.36 -15.21
N ILE A 360 -5.70 -3.70 -15.30
CA ILE A 360 -5.65 -2.30 -15.72
C ILE A 360 -4.85 -2.21 -17.02
N ASN A 361 -5.44 -1.60 -18.04
CA ASN A 361 -4.72 -1.31 -19.26
C ASN A 361 -3.89 -0.04 -19.06
N PRO A 362 -2.55 -0.09 -19.07
CA PRO A 362 -1.72 1.07 -18.76
C PRO A 362 -1.81 2.21 -19.79
N LYS A 363 -2.35 1.93 -20.98
CA LYS A 363 -2.52 2.94 -22.04
C LYS A 363 -3.88 3.64 -21.97
N THR A 364 -4.96 2.87 -21.74
CA THR A 364 -6.34 3.39 -21.75
C THR A 364 -6.94 3.51 -20.36
N VAL A 365 -6.27 2.91 -19.36
CA VAL A 365 -6.74 2.81 -17.94
C VAL A 365 -8.07 2.10 -17.77
N ALA A 366 -8.53 1.45 -18.80
CA ALA A 366 -9.71 0.61 -18.66
C ALA A 366 -9.47 -0.45 -17.58
N LEU A 367 -10.28 -0.40 -16.54
CA LEU A 367 -10.35 -1.42 -15.51
C LEU A 367 -11.27 -2.55 -16.00
N SER A 368 -10.84 -3.78 -15.80
CA SER A 368 -11.65 -4.96 -16.09
C SER A 368 -11.33 -6.06 -15.09
N ARG A 369 -12.23 -7.03 -14.93
CA ARG A 369 -11.90 -8.26 -14.19
C ARG A 369 -10.85 -9.06 -14.94
N ASP A 370 -9.99 -9.78 -14.21
CA ASP A 370 -9.06 -10.71 -14.85
C ASP A 370 -9.87 -11.78 -15.61
N PRO A 371 -9.65 -11.98 -16.93
CA PRO A 371 -10.49 -12.87 -17.74
C PRO A 371 -10.29 -14.34 -17.42
N LYS A 372 -9.18 -14.72 -16.78
CA LYS A 372 -8.86 -16.13 -16.45
C LYS A 372 -9.24 -16.48 -15.02
N THR A 373 -9.02 -15.54 -14.10
CA THR A 373 -9.23 -15.77 -12.67
C THR A 373 -9.83 -14.50 -12.06
N PRO A 374 -11.12 -14.22 -12.31
CA PRO A 374 -11.72 -12.94 -11.88
C PRO A 374 -11.93 -12.85 -10.38
N VAL A 375 -12.12 -13.97 -9.70
CA VAL A 375 -12.40 -14.05 -8.26
C VAL A 375 -11.69 -15.27 -7.68
N LEU A 376 -11.08 -15.09 -6.53
CA LEU A 376 -10.54 -16.15 -5.68
C LEU A 376 -11.40 -16.22 -4.42
N GLU A 377 -11.88 -17.40 -4.07
CA GLU A 377 -12.67 -17.62 -2.86
C GLU A 377 -11.84 -18.36 -1.84
N MET A 378 -11.78 -17.84 -0.62
CA MET A 378 -11.10 -18.56 0.47
C MET A 378 -11.96 -19.72 0.99
N GLY A 379 -13.28 -19.56 1.01
CA GLY A 379 -14.18 -20.55 1.61
C GLY A 379 -13.86 -20.80 3.09
N MET A 380 -14.09 -22.01 3.56
CA MET A 380 -13.54 -22.49 4.84
C MET A 380 -12.06 -22.82 4.64
N VAL A 381 -11.22 -22.37 5.55
CA VAL A 381 -9.76 -22.60 5.51
C VAL A 381 -9.36 -23.48 6.66
N GLU A 382 -8.73 -24.62 6.37
CA GLU A 382 -8.06 -25.42 7.40
C GLU A 382 -6.75 -24.75 7.77
N VAL A 383 -6.67 -24.22 8.99
CA VAL A 383 -5.48 -23.61 9.56
C VAL A 383 -4.71 -24.67 10.37
N PRO A 384 -3.44 -24.98 10.02
CA PRO A 384 -2.67 -26.02 10.66
C PRO A 384 -2.60 -25.87 12.19
N GLY A 385 -3.00 -26.92 12.90
CA GLY A 385 -2.99 -26.96 14.37
C GLY A 385 -4.14 -26.23 15.06
N ILE A 386 -5.05 -25.60 14.28
CA ILE A 386 -6.20 -24.87 14.81
C ILE A 386 -7.51 -25.50 14.34
N GLY A 387 -7.62 -25.86 13.04
CA GLY A 387 -8.81 -26.43 12.43
C GLY A 387 -9.45 -25.51 11.38
N ASP A 388 -10.69 -25.83 11.01
CA ASP A 388 -11.45 -25.12 9.99
C ASP A 388 -11.92 -23.75 10.49
N MET A 389 -11.68 -22.70 9.67
CA MET A 389 -12.03 -21.32 9.99
C MET A 389 -12.73 -20.63 8.84
N VAL A 390 -13.66 -19.75 9.17
CA VAL A 390 -14.15 -18.74 8.24
C VAL A 390 -13.13 -17.60 8.19
N PRO A 391 -12.46 -17.38 7.05
CA PRO A 391 -11.39 -16.40 6.94
C PRO A 391 -11.93 -14.96 6.90
N ARG A 392 -11.09 -14.04 7.34
CA ARG A 392 -11.28 -12.60 7.25
C ARG A 392 -10.04 -11.97 6.59
N PRO A 393 -9.91 -12.04 5.25
CA PRO A 393 -8.75 -11.54 4.53
C PRO A 393 -8.67 -10.01 4.60
N HIS A 394 -7.44 -9.48 4.75
CA HIS A 394 -7.22 -8.05 4.69
C HIS A 394 -6.04 -7.71 3.77
N GLY A 395 -4.78 -7.83 4.24
CA GLY A 395 -3.62 -7.61 3.39
C GLY A 395 -3.45 -8.68 2.32
N ALA A 396 -2.99 -8.30 1.14
CA ALA A 396 -2.64 -9.25 0.10
C ALA A 396 -1.52 -8.69 -0.78
N VAL A 397 -0.64 -9.57 -1.28
CA VAL A 397 0.49 -9.19 -2.12
C VAL A 397 0.75 -10.26 -3.17
N PHE A 398 1.08 -9.82 -4.38
CA PHE A 398 1.51 -10.73 -5.46
C PHE A 398 2.95 -11.18 -5.25
N GLY A 399 3.26 -12.44 -5.64
CA GLY A 399 4.60 -13.01 -5.66
C GLY A 399 4.82 -13.97 -6.83
N ASN A 400 6.07 -14.25 -7.12
CA ASN A 400 6.50 -15.10 -8.23
C ASN A 400 6.83 -16.52 -7.75
#